data_5c49f1ed5fedb67ef0b328bc727e0264
#
_entry.id   5c49f1ed5fedb67ef0b328bc727e0264
#
_cell.length_a   1.000
_cell.length_b   1.000
_cell.length_c   1.000
_cell.angle_alpha   90.00
_cell.angle_beta   90.00
_cell.angle_gamma   90.00
#
_symmetry.space_group_name_H-M   'P 1'
#
loop_
_entity.id
_entity.type
_entity.pdbx_description
1 polymer ?
#
loop_
_entity_poly.entity_id
_entity_poly.type
_entity_poly.pdbx_seq_one_letter_code
_entity_poly.pdbx_strand_id
1 'polypeptide(L)'
;MSHDTTFQTERTLPFSPQGVYNAFASADVLAAWWGPEGFTNEFETFEFQVGGRWSFVMVGPDGARYSNQSVFTELKPASRVVIRHDCEPFFTLSVDLNATQDGTHLLWKQVFDDAQIAQAVKAIVEPANEQNLDRLTRTLECGA
;
A
#
# COMPACT_ATOMS: atom_id res chain seq x y z
N MET A 1 20.37 12.60 -3.50
CA MET A 1 20.20 12.11 -2.12
C MET A 1 19.01 11.14 -2.07
N SER A 2 19.24 9.98 -1.48
CA SER A 2 18.23 8.93 -1.53
C SER A 2 16.92 9.29 -0.82
N HIS A 3 16.99 10.10 0.25
CA HIS A 3 15.77 10.49 0.97
C HIS A 3 14.91 11.51 0.23
N ASP A 4 15.42 12.10 -0.87
CA ASP A 4 14.59 12.95 -1.73
C ASP A 4 13.55 12.14 -2.50
N THR A 5 13.70 10.83 -2.58
CA THR A 5 12.78 9.93 -3.27
C THR A 5 11.93 9.11 -2.31
N THR A 6 12.15 9.25 -1.00
CA THR A 6 11.55 8.38 0.01
C THR A 6 10.47 9.10 0.80
N PHE A 7 9.28 8.45 0.86
CA PHE A 7 8.19 8.89 1.73
C PHE A 7 7.93 7.77 2.73
N GLN A 8 8.03 8.09 4.01
CA GLN A 8 7.96 7.09 5.07
C GLN A 8 7.01 7.55 6.16
N THR A 9 6.16 6.63 6.62
CA THR A 9 5.29 6.87 7.75
C THR A 9 5.14 5.57 8.53
N GLU A 10 4.66 5.67 9.77
CA GLU A 10 4.49 4.49 10.62
C GLU A 10 3.28 4.65 11.51
N ARG A 11 2.74 3.52 11.92
CA ARG A 11 1.60 3.46 12.85
C ARG A 11 1.67 2.23 13.71
N THR A 12 1.12 2.35 14.91
CA THR A 12 0.85 1.19 15.74
C THR A 12 -0.64 0.86 15.65
N LEU A 13 -0.94 -0.38 15.27
CA LEU A 13 -2.31 -0.84 15.04
C LEU A 13 -2.67 -1.89 16.10
N PRO A 14 -3.88 -1.84 16.68
CA PRO A 14 -4.29 -2.82 17.70
C PRO A 14 -4.79 -4.13 17.08
N PHE A 15 -4.03 -4.66 16.12
CA PHE A 15 -4.34 -5.89 15.39
C PHE A 15 -3.06 -6.69 15.23
N SER A 16 -3.16 -8.02 15.22
CA SER A 16 -1.99 -8.89 15.09
C SER A 16 -1.29 -8.67 13.74
N PRO A 17 0.03 -8.93 13.67
CA PRO A 17 0.73 -8.85 12.38
C PRO A 17 0.11 -9.76 11.32
N GLN A 18 -0.36 -10.94 11.69
CA GLN A 18 -1.02 -11.83 10.74
C GLN A 18 -2.31 -11.21 10.22
N GLY A 19 -3.10 -10.57 11.10
CA GLY A 19 -4.34 -9.92 10.68
C GLY A 19 -4.08 -8.77 9.71
N VAL A 20 -3.05 -7.96 9.98
CA VAL A 20 -2.67 -6.88 9.08
C VAL A 20 -2.16 -7.44 7.75
N TYR A 21 -1.33 -8.47 7.80
CA TYR A 21 -0.81 -9.12 6.60
C TYR A 21 -1.96 -9.68 5.74
N ASN A 22 -2.95 -10.29 6.37
CA ASN A 22 -4.09 -10.87 5.66
C ASN A 22 -4.90 -9.81 4.91
N ALA A 23 -4.87 -8.57 5.36
CA ALA A 23 -5.55 -7.47 4.66
C ALA A 23 -4.89 -7.13 3.32
N PHE A 24 -3.64 -7.54 3.11
CA PHE A 24 -2.98 -7.44 1.81
C PHE A 24 -3.23 -8.69 0.96
N ALA A 25 -3.45 -9.84 1.59
CA ALA A 25 -3.49 -11.14 0.91
C ALA A 25 -4.83 -11.44 0.24
N SER A 26 -5.88 -10.75 0.62
CA SER A 26 -7.22 -10.96 0.08
C SER A 26 -7.55 -9.85 -0.92
N ALA A 27 -7.89 -10.22 -2.16
CA ALA A 27 -8.23 -9.25 -3.19
C ALA A 27 -9.40 -8.36 -2.77
N ASP A 28 -10.47 -8.95 -2.22
CA ASP A 28 -11.65 -8.19 -1.82
C ASP A 28 -11.32 -7.21 -0.69
N VAL A 29 -10.55 -7.64 0.29
CA VAL A 29 -10.16 -6.78 1.42
C VAL A 29 -9.23 -5.67 0.95
N LEU A 30 -8.21 -6.02 0.18
CA LEU A 30 -7.23 -5.04 -0.33
C LEU A 30 -7.93 -3.98 -1.18
N ALA A 31 -8.86 -4.39 -2.04
CA ALA A 31 -9.59 -3.46 -2.89
C ALA A 31 -10.42 -2.46 -2.07
N ALA A 32 -10.84 -2.85 -0.87
CA ALA A 32 -11.68 -2.01 -0.02
C ALA A 32 -10.92 -0.85 0.62
N TRP A 33 -9.59 -1.00 0.84
CA TRP A 33 -8.84 0.03 1.56
C TRP A 33 -7.68 0.65 0.77
N TRP A 34 -7.33 0.10 -0.39
CA TRP A 34 -6.18 0.61 -1.15
C TRP A 34 -6.49 1.99 -1.75
N GLY A 35 -5.53 2.90 -1.63
CA GLY A 35 -5.62 4.24 -2.18
C GLY A 35 -6.12 5.27 -1.19
N PRO A 36 -6.07 6.56 -1.58
CA PRO A 36 -6.56 7.65 -0.72
C PRO A 36 -8.09 7.64 -0.61
N GLU A 37 -8.61 8.48 0.27
CA GLU A 37 -10.05 8.55 0.51
C GLU A 37 -10.82 8.83 -0.78
N GLY A 38 -11.96 8.15 -0.93
CA GLY A 38 -12.83 8.32 -2.07
C GLY A 38 -12.50 7.46 -3.27
N PHE A 39 -11.34 6.78 -3.26
CA PHE A 39 -10.98 5.89 -4.36
C PHE A 39 -11.58 4.50 -4.18
N THR A 40 -11.92 3.88 -5.31
CA THR A 40 -12.31 2.47 -5.36
C THR A 40 -11.37 1.75 -6.32
N ASN A 41 -11.38 0.43 -6.29
CA ASN A 41 -10.44 -0.37 -7.07
C ASN A 41 -11.16 -1.49 -7.78
N GLU A 42 -10.80 -1.72 -9.05
CA GLU A 42 -11.27 -2.84 -9.85
C GLU A 42 -10.05 -3.69 -10.20
N PHE A 43 -9.95 -4.87 -9.62
CA PHE A 43 -8.80 -5.75 -9.85
C PHE A 43 -9.03 -6.59 -11.10
N GLU A 44 -8.02 -6.64 -11.95
CA GLU A 44 -8.02 -7.46 -13.16
C GLU A 44 -7.22 -8.74 -12.93
N THR A 45 -6.06 -8.62 -12.31
CA THR A 45 -5.18 -9.74 -11.98
C THR A 45 -4.68 -9.56 -10.56
N PHE A 46 -4.72 -10.61 -9.77
CA PHE A 46 -4.20 -10.55 -8.41
C PHE A 46 -3.60 -11.90 -8.04
N GLU A 47 -2.27 -11.97 -8.04
CA GLU A 47 -1.52 -13.16 -7.70
C GLU A 47 -0.66 -12.85 -6.48
N PHE A 48 -1.16 -13.17 -5.30
CA PHE A 48 -0.46 -12.84 -4.06
C PHE A 48 0.62 -13.87 -3.77
N GLN A 49 1.72 -13.76 -4.50
CA GLN A 49 2.89 -14.63 -4.38
C GLN A 49 4.11 -13.85 -4.89
N VAL A 50 5.30 -14.26 -4.47
CA VAL A 50 6.52 -13.59 -4.94
C VAL A 50 6.60 -13.73 -6.46
N GLY A 51 6.79 -12.59 -7.14
CA GLY A 51 6.77 -12.53 -8.60
C GLY A 51 5.38 -12.45 -9.19
N GLY A 52 4.33 -12.48 -8.36
CA GLY A 52 2.96 -12.41 -8.83
C GLY A 52 2.55 -11.03 -9.28
N ARG A 53 1.63 -10.96 -10.23
CA ARG A 53 1.13 -9.71 -10.78
C ARG A 53 -0.09 -9.21 -10.05
N TRP A 54 -0.18 -7.90 -9.98
CA TRP A 54 -1.36 -7.22 -9.44
C TRP A 54 -1.68 -6.07 -10.38
N SER A 55 -2.67 -6.30 -11.25
CA SER A 55 -3.15 -5.31 -12.22
C SER A 55 -4.53 -4.85 -11.81
N PHE A 56 -4.72 -3.54 -11.76
CA PHE A 56 -6.00 -3.00 -11.30
C PHE A 56 -6.21 -1.57 -11.81
N VAL A 57 -7.45 -1.12 -11.73
CA VAL A 57 -7.83 0.25 -12.06
C VAL A 57 -8.29 0.93 -10.78
N MET A 58 -7.67 2.06 -10.45
CA MET A 58 -8.13 2.92 -9.37
C MET A 58 -9.13 3.91 -9.94
N VAL A 59 -10.29 4.03 -9.29
CA VAL A 59 -11.32 4.96 -9.73
C VAL A 59 -11.44 6.06 -8.68
N GLY A 60 -11.17 7.30 -9.07
CA GLY A 60 -11.24 8.44 -8.17
C GLY A 60 -12.67 8.87 -7.89
N PRO A 61 -12.86 9.73 -6.89
CA PRO A 61 -14.19 10.21 -6.53
C PRO A 61 -14.88 11.02 -7.64
N ASP A 62 -14.08 11.53 -8.60
CA ASP A 62 -14.58 12.25 -9.77
C ASP A 62 -14.87 11.31 -10.94
N GLY A 63 -14.67 10.00 -10.77
CA GLY A 63 -14.85 9.01 -11.81
C GLY A 63 -13.64 8.80 -12.72
N ALA A 64 -12.55 9.54 -12.50
CA ALA A 64 -11.33 9.35 -13.30
C ALA A 64 -10.74 7.97 -13.01
N ARG A 65 -10.22 7.33 -14.05
CA ARG A 65 -9.72 5.96 -13.98
C ARG A 65 -8.22 5.94 -14.23
N TYR A 66 -7.50 5.22 -13.36
CA TYR A 66 -6.05 5.13 -13.41
C TYR A 66 -5.63 3.67 -13.43
N SER A 67 -5.07 3.22 -14.55
CA SER A 67 -4.56 1.84 -14.68
C SER A 67 -3.27 1.70 -13.90
N ASN A 68 -3.18 0.64 -13.10
CA ASN A 68 -2.01 0.36 -12.27
C ASN A 68 -1.53 -1.06 -12.51
N GLN A 69 -0.21 -1.23 -12.52
CA GLN A 69 0.41 -2.54 -12.61
C GLN A 69 1.49 -2.65 -11.56
N SER A 70 1.44 -3.73 -10.80
CA SER A 70 2.39 -3.97 -9.71
C SER A 70 2.83 -5.42 -9.71
N VAL A 71 3.94 -5.68 -9.03
CA VAL A 71 4.47 -7.02 -8.82
C VAL A 71 4.83 -7.14 -7.34
N PHE A 72 4.44 -8.26 -6.74
CA PHE A 72 4.88 -8.56 -5.37
C PHE A 72 6.30 -9.11 -5.44
N THR A 73 7.27 -8.34 -4.95
CA THR A 73 8.68 -8.75 -5.05
C THR A 73 9.17 -9.46 -3.80
N GLU A 74 8.52 -9.25 -2.67
CA GLU A 74 8.86 -9.95 -1.44
C GLU A 74 7.62 -10.09 -0.57
N LEU A 75 7.37 -11.30 -0.05
CA LEU A 75 6.26 -11.57 0.84
C LEU A 75 6.75 -12.47 1.96
N LYS A 76 6.68 -11.97 3.19
CA LYS A 76 7.00 -12.76 4.39
C LYS A 76 5.76 -12.71 5.28
N PRO A 77 5.07 -13.83 5.47
CA PRO A 77 3.83 -13.85 6.25
C PRO A 77 3.98 -13.18 7.61
N ALA A 78 3.04 -12.32 7.93
CA ALA A 78 2.98 -11.57 9.19
C ALA A 78 4.19 -10.66 9.43
N SER A 79 5.01 -10.39 8.42
CA SER A 79 6.26 -9.67 8.61
C SER A 79 6.52 -8.60 7.56
N ARG A 80 6.33 -8.91 6.26
CA ARG A 80 6.76 -7.96 5.23
C ARG A 80 6.00 -8.16 3.92
N VAL A 81 5.63 -7.04 3.29
CA VAL A 81 5.07 -7.01 1.94
C VAL A 81 5.85 -5.97 1.16
N VAL A 82 6.40 -6.34 0.01
CA VAL A 82 7.07 -5.39 -0.88
C VAL A 82 6.37 -5.42 -2.23
N ILE A 83 5.95 -4.24 -2.67
CA ILE A 83 5.19 -4.06 -3.90
C ILE A 83 6.00 -3.15 -4.82
N ARG A 84 6.32 -3.64 -6.00
CA ARG A 84 6.94 -2.84 -7.05
C ARG A 84 5.83 -2.29 -7.95
N HIS A 85 5.66 -0.97 -7.96
CA HIS A 85 4.75 -0.28 -8.87
C HIS A 85 5.45 -0.22 -10.22
N ASP A 86 5.01 -1.06 -11.15
CA ASP A 86 5.71 -1.34 -12.40
C ASP A 86 5.10 -0.58 -13.58
N CYS A 87 4.72 0.65 -13.35
CA CYS A 87 4.26 1.59 -14.35
C CYS A 87 4.53 2.99 -13.82
N GLU A 88 4.43 4.00 -14.67
CA GLU A 88 4.70 5.36 -14.20
C GLU A 88 3.63 5.85 -13.22
N PRO A 89 4.03 6.51 -12.14
CA PRO A 89 5.41 6.72 -11.69
C PRO A 89 5.97 5.46 -11.02
N PHE A 90 7.17 5.07 -11.39
CA PHE A 90 7.80 3.86 -10.84
C PHE A 90 8.23 4.07 -9.39
N PHE A 91 7.83 3.17 -8.52
CA PHE A 91 8.26 3.20 -7.11
C PHE A 91 8.20 1.80 -6.51
N THR A 92 8.83 1.66 -5.35
CA THR A 92 8.75 0.44 -4.55
C THR A 92 8.18 0.81 -3.19
N LEU A 93 7.16 0.08 -2.78
CA LEU A 93 6.55 0.22 -1.47
C LEU A 93 6.91 -0.97 -0.60
N SER A 94 7.53 -0.70 0.55
CA SER A 94 7.83 -1.73 1.54
C SER A 94 6.94 -1.51 2.75
N VAL A 95 6.30 -2.57 3.23
CA VAL A 95 5.51 -2.54 4.45
C VAL A 95 6.09 -3.57 5.40
N ASP A 96 6.63 -3.10 6.52
CA ASP A 96 7.20 -3.97 7.55
C ASP A 96 6.26 -4.04 8.74
N LEU A 97 6.01 -5.24 9.22
CA LEU A 97 5.10 -5.51 10.32
C LEU A 97 5.88 -6.12 11.48
N ASN A 98 5.87 -5.45 12.62
CA ASN A 98 6.56 -5.93 13.81
C ASN A 98 5.58 -6.05 14.96
N ALA A 99 5.56 -7.20 15.61
CA ALA A 99 4.68 -7.44 16.74
C ALA A 99 5.04 -6.52 17.89
N THR A 100 4.01 -5.93 18.51
CA THR A 100 4.15 -5.14 19.74
C THR A 100 3.33 -5.80 20.83
N GLN A 101 3.41 -5.27 22.03
CA GLN A 101 2.64 -5.80 23.15
C GLN A 101 1.13 -5.80 22.85
N ASP A 102 0.65 -4.76 22.17
CA ASP A 102 -0.79 -4.58 21.96
C ASP A 102 -1.21 -4.74 20.50
N GLY A 103 -0.31 -5.14 19.62
CA GLY A 103 -0.66 -5.28 18.22
C GLY A 103 0.53 -5.31 17.29
N THR A 104 0.54 -4.38 16.33
CA THR A 104 1.55 -4.35 15.27
C THR A 104 2.08 -2.93 15.10
N HIS A 105 3.39 -2.79 15.00
CA HIS A 105 4.02 -1.58 14.49
C HIS A 105 4.20 -1.76 12.99
N LEU A 106 3.56 -0.90 12.20
CA LEU A 106 3.62 -0.93 10.74
C LEU A 106 4.50 0.21 10.25
N LEU A 107 5.49 -0.12 9.45
CA LEU A 107 6.36 0.86 8.80
C LEU A 107 6.07 0.83 7.30
N TRP A 108 5.65 1.98 6.76
CA TRP A 108 5.27 2.16 5.36
C TRP A 108 6.32 3.03 4.69
N LYS A 109 7.02 2.49 3.70
CA LYS A 109 8.13 3.20 3.06
C LYS A 109 7.99 3.10 1.55
N GLN A 110 7.80 4.24 0.90
CA GLN A 110 7.61 4.34 -0.54
C GLN A 110 8.81 5.07 -1.14
N VAL A 111 9.50 4.42 -2.06
CA VAL A 111 10.71 4.97 -2.69
C VAL A 111 10.47 5.10 -4.19
N PHE A 112 10.45 6.33 -4.68
CA PHE A 112 10.31 6.60 -6.11
C PHE A 112 11.64 6.45 -6.81
N ASP A 113 11.61 6.01 -8.08
CA ASP A 113 12.83 5.85 -8.87
C ASP A 113 13.43 7.19 -9.27
N ASP A 114 12.59 8.22 -9.43
CA ASP A 114 12.99 9.52 -9.95
C ASP A 114 12.75 10.62 -8.92
N ALA A 115 13.81 11.34 -8.56
CA ALA A 115 13.73 12.39 -7.54
C ALA A 115 12.86 13.57 -7.99
N GLN A 116 12.86 13.89 -9.28
CA GLN A 116 12.04 15.00 -9.79
C GLN A 116 10.56 14.68 -9.70
N ILE A 117 10.20 13.43 -10.02
CA ILE A 117 8.83 12.97 -9.89
C ILE A 117 8.42 12.95 -8.42
N ALA A 118 9.30 12.46 -7.54
CA ALA A 118 9.03 12.42 -6.11
C ALA A 118 8.72 13.82 -5.57
N GLN A 119 9.50 14.81 -5.96
CA GLN A 119 9.26 16.18 -5.53
C GLN A 119 7.95 16.74 -6.10
N ALA A 120 7.66 16.42 -7.37
CA ALA A 120 6.45 16.91 -8.02
C ALA A 120 5.17 16.37 -7.37
N VAL A 121 5.20 15.13 -6.84
CA VAL A 121 4.02 14.49 -6.26
C VAL A 121 3.97 14.55 -4.73
N LYS A 122 4.97 15.12 -4.08
CA LYS A 122 5.10 15.10 -2.63
C LYS A 122 3.84 15.59 -1.91
N ALA A 123 3.30 16.72 -2.36
CA ALA A 123 2.12 17.32 -1.73
C ALA A 123 0.87 16.45 -1.85
N ILE A 124 0.87 15.51 -2.80
CA ILE A 124 -0.23 14.59 -3.02
C ILE A 124 0.02 13.28 -2.26
N VAL A 125 1.24 12.77 -2.35
CA VAL A 125 1.60 11.44 -1.83
C VAL A 125 1.60 11.40 -0.30
N GLU A 126 2.15 12.42 0.36
CA GLU A 126 2.24 12.37 1.81
C GLU A 126 0.87 12.28 2.49
N PRO A 127 -0.10 13.16 2.17
CA PRO A 127 -1.44 12.98 2.76
C PRO A 127 -2.15 11.72 2.25
N ALA A 128 -1.91 11.31 1.00
CA ALA A 128 -2.53 10.10 0.47
C ALA A 128 -2.09 8.84 1.22
N ASN A 129 -0.82 8.76 1.60
CA ASN A 129 -0.33 7.62 2.38
C ASN A 129 -1.00 7.55 3.75
N GLU A 130 -1.21 8.69 4.41
CA GLU A 130 -1.91 8.72 5.70
C GLU A 130 -3.37 8.29 5.54
N GLN A 131 -4.04 8.77 4.50
CA GLN A 131 -5.42 8.36 4.22
C GLN A 131 -5.51 6.88 3.93
N ASN A 132 -4.52 6.33 3.21
CA ASN A 132 -4.47 4.91 2.90
C ASN A 132 -4.40 4.09 4.20
N LEU A 133 -3.57 4.52 5.16
CA LEU A 133 -3.46 3.83 6.44
C LEU A 133 -4.70 4.02 7.30
N ASP A 134 -5.39 5.16 7.19
CA ASP A 134 -6.68 5.37 7.85
C ASP A 134 -7.70 4.36 7.34
N ARG A 135 -7.74 4.13 6.04
CA ARG A 135 -8.67 3.18 5.43
C ARG A 135 -8.35 1.75 5.85
N LEU A 136 -7.06 1.39 5.87
CA LEU A 136 -6.63 0.08 6.36
C LEU A 136 -7.11 -0.13 7.80
N THR A 137 -6.93 0.86 8.65
CA THR A 137 -7.34 0.77 10.05
C THR A 137 -8.84 0.55 10.18
N ARG A 138 -9.65 1.30 9.44
CA ARG A 138 -11.10 1.15 9.46
C ARG A 138 -11.53 -0.24 8.97
N THR A 139 -10.86 -0.73 7.92
CA THR A 139 -11.15 -2.05 7.36
C THR A 139 -10.89 -3.14 8.40
N LEU A 140 -9.77 -3.04 9.12
CA LEU A 140 -9.44 -4.00 10.18
C LEU A 140 -10.42 -3.90 11.35
N GLU A 141 -10.89 -2.69 11.69
CA GLU A 141 -11.88 -2.49 12.74
C GLU A 141 -13.21 -3.14 12.41
N CYS A 142 -13.53 -3.27 11.13
CA CYS A 142 -14.75 -3.94 10.69
C CYS A 142 -14.61 -5.46 10.60
N GLY A 143 -13.49 -6.00 11.05
CA GLY A 143 -13.28 -7.44 11.10
C GLY A 143 -12.84 -8.09 9.79
N ALA A 144 -12.29 -7.29 8.91
CA ALA A 144 -11.83 -7.80 7.61
C ALA A 144 -10.55 -8.62 7.72
#